data_b251eaf2407d477bba2f721384d913a0
#
_entry.id   b251eaf2407d477bba2f721384d913a0
#
_cell.length_a   1.000
_cell.length_b   1.000
_cell.length_c   1.000
_cell.angle_alpha   90.00
_cell.angle_beta   90.00
_cell.angle_gamma   90.00
#
_symmetry.space_group_name_H-M   'P 1'
#
loop_
_entity.id
_entity.type
_entity.pdbx_description
1 polymer ?
#
loop_
_entity_poly.entity_id
_entity_poly.type
_entity_poly.pdbx_seq_one_letter_code
_entity_poly.pdbx_strand_id
1 'polypeptide(L)'
;MPNTYDFFKKGTICTNTFSCSEWTFPSLATYESGLDTLGHMMFHNTIDGELPQSVPTLTEYIKGKGYFTSKLDGDWRCIYSYGFARGCDQYVYQIQSMGARAEQEIINAIEHIEAFKDTDQYLWMTVGDLHDIADGYDLSLAVQKNLTLDELEYEDAGKTSVKQNYSWGKSQRYKKTIQYFDMLFGILYNYIERNYKDNEIVISLFADHGQGYLVPNDKHFLSKERTKVAFMFRGSNVDEKISDEIISTADYLPIMCKLCDIQVDYEKINGRLPLSFGGEKERKYAITESIHPGDKYCAVANADDYEIYFDNQALTDEEGRFELKDYKVYGYYKDGTNIEDKALLDKYEKIFMERIAEHVIYD
;
A
#
# COMPACT_ATOMS: atom_id res chain seq x y z
N MET A 1 -13.93 -1.33 11.82
CA MET A 1 -13.92 -2.73 11.30
C MET A 1 -13.85 -3.71 12.47
N PRO A 2 -14.98 -4.02 13.15
CA PRO A 2 -14.96 -4.93 14.31
C PRO A 2 -14.60 -6.38 13.94
N ASN A 3 -15.14 -6.93 12.84
CA ASN A 3 -14.82 -8.31 12.43
C ASN A 3 -13.33 -8.45 12.08
N THR A 4 -12.78 -7.49 11.36
CA THR A 4 -11.36 -7.45 11.01
C THR A 4 -10.48 -7.33 12.24
N TYR A 5 -10.84 -6.43 13.17
CA TYR A 5 -10.11 -6.29 14.42
C TYR A 5 -10.16 -7.58 15.24
N ASP A 6 -11.34 -8.18 15.42
CA ASP A 6 -11.50 -9.42 16.19
C ASP A 6 -10.75 -10.59 15.58
N PHE A 7 -10.61 -10.62 14.26
CA PHE A 7 -9.81 -11.61 13.58
C PHE A 7 -8.30 -11.37 13.79
N PHE A 8 -7.80 -10.17 13.48
CA PHE A 8 -6.36 -9.89 13.50
C PHE A 8 -5.78 -9.58 14.89
N LYS A 9 -6.60 -9.30 15.93
CA LYS A 9 -6.09 -9.17 17.30
C LYS A 9 -5.46 -10.44 17.86
N LYS A 10 -5.71 -11.60 17.22
CA LYS A 10 -5.05 -12.89 17.49
C LYS A 10 -3.70 -13.03 16.76
N GLY A 11 -3.20 -11.99 16.16
CA GLY A 11 -1.93 -11.89 15.48
C GLY A 11 -1.30 -10.52 15.67
N THR A 12 -0.60 -9.98 14.68
CA THR A 12 0.09 -8.68 14.77
C THR A 12 -0.68 -7.61 14.00
N ILE A 13 -1.06 -6.54 14.70
CA ILE A 13 -1.64 -5.32 14.10
C ILE A 13 -0.56 -4.23 14.14
N CYS A 14 -0.11 -3.78 12.96
CA CYS A 14 0.87 -2.70 12.85
C CYS A 14 0.12 -1.37 12.68
N THR A 15 0.29 -0.47 13.66
CA THR A 15 -0.45 0.79 13.71
C THR A 15 0.31 1.98 13.13
N ASN A 16 1.56 1.77 12.69
CA ASN A 16 2.43 2.85 12.22
C ASN A 16 3.17 2.46 10.93
N THR A 17 2.40 1.98 9.93
CA THR A 17 2.92 1.58 8.62
C THR A 17 2.63 2.65 7.58
N PHE A 18 3.65 2.94 6.75
CA PHE A 18 3.58 3.97 5.71
C PHE A 18 3.86 3.37 4.33
N SER A 19 3.06 3.78 3.33
CA SER A 19 3.26 3.43 1.93
C SER A 19 4.50 4.11 1.36
N CYS A 20 5.18 3.46 0.41
CA CYS A 20 6.30 4.07 -0.32
C CYS A 20 5.83 5.09 -1.36
N SER A 21 4.58 5.01 -1.78
CA SER A 21 3.97 5.94 -2.73
C SER A 21 2.52 6.23 -2.37
N GLU A 22 1.97 7.26 -2.98
CA GLU A 22 0.61 7.74 -2.74
C GLU A 22 -0.43 7.16 -3.69
N TRP A 23 -0.05 6.25 -4.60
CA TRP A 23 -0.98 5.62 -5.52
C TRP A 23 -0.63 4.16 -5.85
N THR A 24 -1.56 3.44 -6.43
CA THR A 24 -1.59 1.97 -6.53
C THR A 24 -0.41 1.37 -7.27
N PHE A 25 -0.06 1.85 -8.46
CA PHE A 25 0.92 1.22 -9.33
C PHE A 25 2.31 1.07 -8.67
N PRO A 26 2.96 2.14 -8.16
CA PRO A 26 4.22 2.01 -7.44
C PRO A 26 4.06 1.29 -6.09
N SER A 27 2.94 1.47 -5.40
CA SER A 27 2.74 0.80 -4.10
C SER A 27 2.69 -0.72 -4.25
N LEU A 28 2.00 -1.26 -5.24
CA LEU A 28 1.96 -2.70 -5.50
C LEU A 28 3.30 -3.23 -6.02
N ALA A 29 4.03 -2.44 -6.82
CA ALA A 29 5.40 -2.78 -7.20
C ALA A 29 6.31 -2.91 -5.97
N THR A 30 6.14 -2.04 -4.97
CA THR A 30 6.84 -2.12 -3.68
C THR A 30 6.51 -3.42 -2.94
N TYR A 31 5.24 -3.80 -2.83
CA TYR A 31 4.83 -5.03 -2.16
C TYR A 31 5.41 -6.29 -2.80
N GLU A 32 5.47 -6.32 -4.13
CA GLU A 32 6.01 -7.47 -4.88
C GLU A 32 7.53 -7.55 -4.87
N SER A 33 8.22 -6.42 -4.90
CA SER A 33 9.68 -6.40 -5.07
C SER A 33 10.46 -6.18 -3.77
N GLY A 34 9.82 -5.63 -2.72
CA GLY A 34 10.53 -5.15 -1.54
C GLY A 34 11.42 -3.94 -1.79
N LEU A 35 11.32 -3.33 -2.99
CA LEU A 35 11.97 -2.08 -3.34
C LEU A 35 11.02 -0.91 -3.06
N ASP A 36 11.55 0.24 -2.76
CA ASP A 36 10.79 1.48 -2.70
C ASP A 36 10.60 2.11 -4.11
N THR A 37 9.88 3.23 -4.19
CA THR A 37 9.47 3.84 -5.46
C THR A 37 10.65 4.13 -6.40
N LEU A 38 11.74 4.69 -5.89
CA LEU A 38 12.93 4.98 -6.70
C LEU A 38 13.78 3.72 -6.94
N GLY A 39 13.67 2.70 -6.09
CA GLY A 39 14.38 1.44 -6.26
C GLY A 39 13.81 0.58 -7.39
N HIS A 40 12.49 0.52 -7.55
CA HIS A 40 11.86 -0.27 -8.62
C HIS A 40 11.56 0.55 -9.89
N MET A 41 11.57 1.88 -9.84
CA MET A 41 11.33 2.79 -10.98
C MET A 41 9.94 2.66 -11.65
N MET A 42 9.01 1.98 -11.01
CA MET A 42 7.64 1.82 -11.52
C MET A 42 6.75 2.90 -10.92
N PHE A 43 6.93 4.14 -11.36
CA PHE A 43 6.22 5.28 -10.77
C PHE A 43 5.05 5.79 -11.64
N HIS A 44 4.97 5.40 -12.91
CA HIS A 44 3.83 5.75 -13.76
C HIS A 44 3.60 4.73 -14.88
N ASN A 45 2.34 4.46 -15.19
CA ASN A 45 1.93 3.46 -16.18
C ASN A 45 2.10 3.89 -17.65
N THR A 46 2.48 5.14 -17.91
CA THR A 46 2.85 5.61 -19.28
C THR A 46 4.32 5.33 -19.62
N ILE A 47 5.09 4.85 -18.65
CA ILE A 47 6.48 4.50 -18.81
C ILE A 47 6.57 3.03 -19.20
N ASP A 48 7.37 2.70 -20.20
CA ASP A 48 7.69 1.32 -20.57
C ASP A 48 8.53 0.68 -19.46
N GLY A 49 7.86 0.28 -18.36
CA GLY A 49 8.49 -0.32 -17.21
C GLY A 49 7.83 -1.63 -16.81
N GLU A 50 8.63 -2.54 -16.33
CA GLU A 50 8.19 -3.75 -15.65
C GLU A 50 8.96 -3.93 -14.35
N LEU A 51 8.44 -4.72 -13.44
CA LEU A 51 9.14 -5.07 -12.19
C LEU A 51 10.57 -5.52 -12.48
N PRO A 52 11.60 -4.96 -11.80
CA PRO A 52 12.99 -5.24 -12.09
C PRO A 52 13.30 -6.74 -12.12
N GLN A 53 13.87 -7.22 -13.22
CA GLN A 53 14.23 -8.63 -13.41
C GLN A 53 15.37 -9.08 -12.47
N SER A 54 16.14 -8.12 -11.94
CA SER A 54 17.24 -8.37 -11.00
C SER A 54 16.80 -8.80 -9.61
N VAL A 55 15.51 -8.55 -9.27
CA VAL A 55 14.92 -8.88 -7.96
C VAL A 55 13.78 -9.86 -8.16
N PRO A 56 13.79 -11.03 -7.49
CA PRO A 56 12.62 -11.90 -7.49
C PRO A 56 11.42 -11.23 -6.83
N THR A 57 10.23 -11.43 -7.39
CA THR A 57 8.99 -10.98 -6.75
C THR A 57 8.66 -11.84 -5.52
N LEU A 58 7.82 -11.34 -4.62
CA LEU A 58 7.30 -12.13 -3.51
C LEU A 58 6.67 -13.42 -4.00
N THR A 59 5.89 -13.35 -5.09
CA THR A 59 5.23 -14.51 -5.69
C THR A 59 6.27 -15.53 -6.20
N GLU A 60 7.39 -15.09 -6.79
CA GLU A 60 8.50 -15.98 -7.21
C GLU A 60 9.20 -16.63 -6.01
N TYR A 61 9.42 -15.90 -4.93
CA TYR A 61 9.98 -16.46 -3.69
C TYR A 61 9.09 -17.57 -3.12
N ILE A 62 7.78 -17.33 -3.03
CA ILE A 62 6.79 -18.29 -2.51
C ILE A 62 6.66 -19.49 -3.44
N LYS A 63 6.62 -19.30 -4.76
CA LYS A 63 6.65 -20.38 -5.73
C LYS A 63 7.91 -21.24 -5.61
N GLY A 64 9.07 -20.61 -5.40
CA GLY A 64 10.34 -21.31 -5.16
C GLY A 64 10.34 -22.22 -3.94
N LYS A 65 9.45 -21.97 -2.97
CA LYS A 65 9.23 -22.82 -1.79
C LYS A 65 8.29 -24.03 -2.10
N GLY A 66 7.64 -24.02 -3.27
CA GLY A 66 6.77 -25.11 -3.72
C GLY A 66 5.27 -24.86 -3.61
N TYR A 67 4.85 -23.63 -3.29
CA TYR A 67 3.44 -23.27 -3.23
C TYR A 67 2.84 -23.16 -4.64
N PHE A 68 1.59 -23.54 -4.78
CA PHE A 68 0.75 -23.18 -5.92
C PHE A 68 0.34 -21.70 -5.77
N THR A 69 0.73 -20.87 -6.73
CA THR A 69 0.65 -19.43 -6.60
C THR A 69 -0.43 -18.83 -7.49
N SER A 70 -1.33 -18.08 -6.89
CA SER A 70 -2.48 -17.50 -7.59
C SER A 70 -2.69 -16.03 -7.23
N LYS A 71 -3.16 -15.26 -8.22
CA LYS A 71 -3.66 -13.90 -8.02
C LYS A 71 -5.07 -13.76 -8.58
N LEU A 72 -5.94 -13.15 -7.78
CA LEU A 72 -7.27 -12.67 -8.18
C LEU A 72 -7.18 -11.15 -8.21
N ASP A 73 -7.18 -10.56 -9.40
CA ASP A 73 -6.97 -9.14 -9.60
C ASP A 73 -7.90 -8.59 -10.67
N GLY A 74 -8.33 -7.35 -10.51
CA GLY A 74 -9.15 -6.64 -11.49
C GLY A 74 -8.61 -5.24 -11.80
N ASP A 75 -7.50 -4.85 -11.18
CA ASP A 75 -6.92 -3.54 -11.37
C ASP A 75 -6.05 -3.48 -12.63
N TRP A 76 -6.41 -2.63 -13.59
CA TRP A 76 -5.68 -2.46 -14.84
C TRP A 76 -4.23 -1.96 -14.66
N ARG A 77 -3.90 -1.41 -13.49
CA ARG A 77 -2.54 -0.96 -13.14
C ARG A 77 -1.61 -2.11 -12.78
N CYS A 78 -2.16 -3.28 -12.48
CA CYS A 78 -1.41 -4.46 -12.03
C CYS A 78 -1.49 -5.61 -13.03
N ILE A 79 -1.62 -5.30 -14.32
CA ILE A 79 -1.71 -6.31 -15.38
C ILE A 79 -0.40 -7.09 -15.53
N TYR A 80 -0.53 -8.29 -16.10
CA TYR A 80 0.60 -9.21 -16.29
C TYR A 80 1.77 -8.62 -17.08
N SER A 81 1.51 -7.67 -18.01
CA SER A 81 2.53 -7.04 -18.85
C SER A 81 3.54 -6.17 -18.08
N TYR A 82 3.20 -5.74 -16.84
CA TYR A 82 4.14 -5.03 -15.97
C TYR A 82 4.94 -5.95 -15.04
N GLY A 83 4.88 -7.26 -15.26
CA GLY A 83 5.59 -8.24 -14.45
C GLY A 83 4.86 -8.70 -13.19
N PHE A 84 3.64 -8.23 -12.92
CA PHE A 84 2.87 -8.63 -11.72
C PHE A 84 2.39 -10.10 -11.75
N ALA A 85 2.43 -10.75 -12.91
CA ALA A 85 2.16 -12.19 -13.04
C ALA A 85 3.40 -13.07 -12.87
N ARG A 86 4.59 -12.49 -12.62
CA ARG A 86 5.80 -13.27 -12.40
C ARG A 86 5.63 -14.18 -11.18
N GLY A 87 6.01 -15.43 -11.35
CA GLY A 87 5.84 -16.45 -10.32
C GLY A 87 4.44 -17.03 -10.17
N CYS A 88 3.41 -16.52 -10.84
CA CYS A 88 2.06 -17.08 -10.75
C CYS A 88 1.93 -18.40 -11.52
N ASP A 89 1.25 -19.39 -10.93
CA ASP A 89 0.69 -20.54 -11.62
C ASP A 89 -0.66 -20.22 -12.23
N GLN A 90 -1.42 -19.35 -11.55
CA GLN A 90 -2.70 -18.86 -12.01
C GLN A 90 -2.81 -17.34 -11.81
N TYR A 91 -3.26 -16.64 -12.83
CA TYR A 91 -3.56 -15.20 -12.75
C TYR A 91 -4.96 -14.97 -13.31
N VAL A 92 -5.92 -14.75 -12.42
CA VAL A 92 -7.31 -14.46 -12.79
C VAL A 92 -7.48 -12.95 -12.81
N TYR A 93 -7.69 -12.42 -14.00
CA TYR A 93 -7.84 -10.99 -14.22
C TYR A 93 -9.26 -10.68 -14.70
N GLN A 94 -10.01 -10.00 -13.85
CA GLN A 94 -11.40 -9.62 -14.13
C GLN A 94 -11.56 -8.11 -14.00
N ILE A 95 -11.58 -7.42 -15.13
CA ILE A 95 -11.86 -5.98 -15.14
C ILE A 95 -13.32 -5.73 -14.77
N GLN A 96 -13.52 -5.07 -13.64
CA GLN A 96 -14.79 -4.45 -13.27
C GLN A 96 -14.47 -3.03 -12.81
N SER A 97 -14.65 -2.04 -13.70
CA SER A 97 -14.34 -0.65 -13.40
C SER A 97 -12.87 -0.44 -12.99
N MET A 98 -12.56 -0.14 -11.73
CA MET A 98 -11.21 0.08 -11.19
C MET A 98 -10.75 -1.06 -10.28
N GLY A 99 -11.27 -2.26 -10.46
CA GLY A 99 -10.94 -3.42 -9.66
C GLY A 99 -12.12 -4.35 -9.44
N ALA A 100 -11.86 -5.54 -8.96
CA ALA A 100 -12.90 -6.50 -8.67
C ALA A 100 -13.68 -6.12 -7.40
N ARG A 101 -14.98 -6.45 -7.39
CA ARG A 101 -15.87 -6.20 -6.26
C ARG A 101 -15.59 -7.14 -5.10
N ALA A 102 -15.56 -6.62 -3.89
CA ALA A 102 -15.30 -7.40 -2.68
C ALA A 102 -16.26 -8.58 -2.52
N GLU A 103 -17.56 -8.41 -2.87
CA GLU A 103 -18.54 -9.50 -2.81
C GLU A 103 -18.12 -10.70 -3.68
N GLN A 104 -17.66 -10.43 -4.89
CA GLN A 104 -17.24 -11.47 -5.82
C GLN A 104 -15.89 -12.05 -5.41
N GLU A 105 -14.95 -11.19 -5.03
CA GLU A 105 -13.60 -11.64 -4.66
C GLU A 105 -13.59 -12.51 -3.40
N ILE A 106 -14.43 -12.23 -2.42
CA ILE A 106 -14.57 -13.09 -1.23
C ILE A 106 -15.09 -14.48 -1.62
N ILE A 107 -16.05 -14.56 -2.54
CA ILE A 107 -16.56 -15.84 -3.04
C ILE A 107 -15.47 -16.57 -3.85
N ASN A 108 -14.81 -15.86 -4.77
CA ASN A 108 -13.74 -16.40 -5.59
C ASN A 108 -12.59 -16.94 -4.73
N ALA A 109 -12.22 -16.21 -3.65
CA ALA A 109 -11.19 -16.64 -2.72
C ALA A 109 -11.57 -17.93 -1.99
N ILE A 110 -12.80 -18.05 -1.48
CA ILE A 110 -13.28 -19.26 -0.82
C ILE A 110 -13.32 -20.44 -1.80
N GLU A 111 -13.83 -20.23 -3.00
CA GLU A 111 -13.87 -21.28 -4.05
C GLU A 111 -12.45 -21.73 -4.44
N HIS A 112 -11.51 -20.77 -4.56
CA HIS A 112 -10.11 -21.08 -4.83
C HIS A 112 -9.47 -21.90 -3.71
N ILE A 113 -9.64 -21.48 -2.45
CA ILE A 113 -9.10 -22.19 -1.29
C ILE A 113 -9.64 -23.62 -1.24
N GLU A 114 -10.93 -23.83 -1.51
CA GLU A 114 -11.53 -25.18 -1.56
C GLU A 114 -11.02 -26.02 -2.74
N ALA A 115 -10.86 -25.39 -3.92
CA ALA A 115 -10.40 -26.11 -5.12
C ALA A 115 -8.97 -26.64 -4.97
N PHE A 116 -8.13 -25.94 -4.22
CA PHE A 116 -6.71 -26.28 -4.03
C PHE A 116 -6.36 -26.69 -2.59
N LYS A 117 -7.34 -27.08 -1.78
CA LYS A 117 -7.17 -27.38 -0.34
C LYS A 117 -6.15 -28.48 -0.01
N ASP A 118 -5.87 -29.37 -0.95
CA ASP A 118 -4.89 -30.45 -0.78
C ASP A 118 -3.48 -30.02 -1.25
N THR A 119 -3.26 -28.74 -1.52
CA THR A 119 -2.02 -28.15 -2.03
C THR A 119 -1.60 -26.99 -1.15
N ASP A 120 -0.31 -26.89 -0.85
CA ASP A 120 0.22 -25.64 -0.27
C ASP A 120 -0.01 -24.51 -1.26
N GLN A 121 -0.76 -23.47 -0.86
CA GLN A 121 -1.22 -22.45 -1.77
C GLN A 121 -0.92 -21.04 -1.27
N TYR A 122 -0.66 -20.16 -2.20
CA TYR A 122 -0.59 -18.72 -2.00
C TYR A 122 -1.65 -18.03 -2.84
N LEU A 123 -2.45 -17.21 -2.20
CA LEU A 123 -3.49 -16.43 -2.86
C LEU A 123 -3.33 -14.95 -2.54
N TRP A 124 -3.14 -14.16 -3.58
CA TRP A 124 -3.26 -12.70 -3.54
C TRP A 124 -4.63 -12.29 -4.06
N MET A 125 -5.31 -11.41 -3.35
CA MET A 125 -6.62 -10.90 -3.74
C MET A 125 -6.63 -9.37 -3.64
N THR A 126 -7.08 -8.69 -4.70
CA THR A 126 -7.22 -7.22 -4.75
C THR A 126 -8.68 -6.83 -4.87
N VAL A 127 -9.15 -5.92 -4.01
CA VAL A 127 -10.51 -5.38 -4.05
C VAL A 127 -10.49 -3.88 -4.37
N GLY A 128 -11.29 -3.46 -5.35
CA GLY A 128 -11.28 -2.12 -5.91
C GLY A 128 -12.33 -1.14 -5.37
N ASP A 129 -13.29 -1.60 -4.59
CA ASP A 129 -14.46 -0.79 -4.19
C ASP A 129 -14.13 0.54 -3.49
N LEU A 130 -13.01 0.63 -2.77
CA LEU A 130 -12.59 1.89 -2.14
C LEU A 130 -12.07 2.91 -3.15
N HIS A 131 -11.57 2.45 -4.30
CA HIS A 131 -11.16 3.33 -5.40
C HIS A 131 -12.36 3.97 -6.10
N ASP A 132 -13.39 3.19 -6.37
CA ASP A 132 -14.58 3.61 -7.12
C ASP A 132 -15.35 4.74 -6.43
N ILE A 133 -15.20 4.91 -5.13
CA ILE A 133 -15.79 6.03 -4.39
C ILE A 133 -15.34 7.38 -4.95
N ALA A 134 -14.09 7.47 -5.44
CA ALA A 134 -13.55 8.70 -6.00
C ALA A 134 -14.32 9.14 -7.26
N ASP A 135 -14.73 8.18 -8.08
CA ASP A 135 -15.35 8.42 -9.38
C ASP A 135 -16.89 8.43 -9.33
N GLY A 136 -17.48 7.94 -8.25
CA GLY A 136 -18.92 8.08 -7.96
C GLY A 136 -19.85 7.16 -8.74
N TYR A 137 -19.34 6.28 -9.60
CA TYR A 137 -20.18 5.53 -10.55
C TYR A 137 -20.65 4.16 -10.05
N ASP A 138 -19.99 3.56 -9.07
CA ASP A 138 -20.18 2.14 -8.79
C ASP A 138 -20.29 1.76 -7.31
N LEU A 139 -20.90 2.63 -6.50
CA LEU A 139 -21.22 2.22 -5.12
C LEU A 139 -22.17 1.01 -5.14
N SER A 140 -21.82 -0.03 -4.41
CA SER A 140 -22.72 -1.17 -4.25
C SER A 140 -24.07 -0.72 -3.67
N LEU A 141 -25.15 -1.38 -4.06
CA LEU A 141 -26.49 -1.07 -3.55
C LEU A 141 -26.55 -1.18 -2.01
N ALA A 142 -25.77 -2.08 -1.44
CA ALA A 142 -25.69 -2.24 0.01
C ALA A 142 -25.09 -1.00 0.70
N VAL A 143 -24.09 -0.36 0.10
CA VAL A 143 -23.54 0.91 0.58
C VAL A 143 -24.53 2.05 0.37
N GLN A 144 -25.11 2.17 -0.81
CA GLN A 144 -26.08 3.22 -1.14
C GLN A 144 -27.26 3.26 -0.17
N LYS A 145 -27.79 2.11 0.25
CA LYS A 145 -28.89 2.02 1.22
C LYS A 145 -28.59 2.64 2.59
N ASN A 146 -27.32 2.84 2.90
CA ASN A 146 -26.86 3.36 4.19
C ASN A 146 -26.40 4.83 4.10
N LEU A 147 -26.62 5.48 2.94
CA LEU A 147 -26.25 6.87 2.69
C LEU A 147 -27.48 7.76 2.64
N THR A 148 -27.36 8.98 3.17
CA THR A 148 -28.34 10.06 2.97
C THR A 148 -28.14 10.72 1.62
N LEU A 149 -29.09 11.55 1.17
CA LEU A 149 -28.96 12.30 -0.08
C LEU A 149 -27.76 13.22 -0.07
N ASP A 150 -27.49 13.90 1.05
CA ASP A 150 -26.32 14.79 1.18
C ASP A 150 -24.99 14.02 1.07
N GLU A 151 -24.94 12.79 1.57
CA GLU A 151 -23.77 11.92 1.47
C GLU A 151 -23.59 11.32 0.05
N LEU A 152 -24.67 11.32 -0.76
CA LEU A 152 -24.66 10.90 -2.16
C LEU A 152 -24.38 12.05 -3.14
N GLU A 153 -24.36 13.31 -2.68
CA GLU A 153 -24.04 14.43 -3.56
C GLU A 153 -22.67 14.23 -4.22
N TYR A 154 -22.70 14.26 -5.55
CA TYR A 154 -21.51 14.12 -6.37
C TYR A 154 -20.86 15.50 -6.55
N GLU A 155 -19.76 15.73 -5.86
CA GLU A 155 -18.85 16.80 -6.21
C GLU A 155 -18.09 16.39 -7.48
N ASP A 156 -18.18 17.21 -8.51
CA ASP A 156 -17.42 17.19 -9.76
C ASP A 156 -16.86 15.82 -10.21
N ALA A 157 -17.59 15.16 -11.08
CA ALA A 157 -17.10 14.04 -11.86
C ALA A 157 -15.79 14.45 -12.57
N GLY A 158 -14.69 13.79 -12.29
CA GLY A 158 -13.42 13.99 -12.98
C GLY A 158 -12.24 14.43 -12.11
N LYS A 159 -12.41 14.61 -10.81
CA LYS A 159 -11.26 14.77 -9.90
C LYS A 159 -10.83 13.38 -9.41
N THR A 160 -9.74 12.91 -9.96
CA THR A 160 -9.12 11.64 -9.56
C THR A 160 -8.66 11.69 -8.10
N SER A 161 -8.50 10.52 -7.48
CA SER A 161 -7.91 10.37 -6.14
C SER A 161 -6.43 10.80 -6.06
N VAL A 162 -5.78 11.02 -7.19
CA VAL A 162 -4.35 11.36 -7.31
C VAL A 162 -4.03 12.74 -6.76
N LYS A 163 -4.96 13.70 -6.79
CA LYS A 163 -4.73 15.05 -6.27
C LYS A 163 -5.47 15.28 -4.96
N GLN A 164 -4.94 16.16 -4.13
CA GLN A 164 -5.64 16.61 -2.92
C GLN A 164 -6.96 17.30 -3.33
N ASN A 165 -8.06 16.71 -2.90
CA ASN A 165 -9.39 17.20 -3.19
C ASN A 165 -10.37 16.82 -2.07
N TYR A 166 -10.08 17.28 -0.84
CA TYR A 166 -10.89 16.97 0.33
C TYR A 166 -12.39 17.07 0.00
N SER A 167 -13.11 16.00 0.33
CA SER A 167 -14.55 15.92 0.15
C SER A 167 -15.19 15.21 1.34
N TRP A 168 -16.05 15.93 2.05
CA TRP A 168 -16.79 15.35 3.15
C TRP A 168 -17.70 14.20 2.68
N GLY A 169 -18.43 14.38 1.58
CA GLY A 169 -19.32 13.37 1.01
C GLY A 169 -18.56 12.09 0.64
N LYS A 170 -17.44 12.20 -0.07
CA LYS A 170 -16.58 11.06 -0.40
C LYS A 170 -16.05 10.38 0.87
N SER A 171 -15.69 11.14 1.90
CA SER A 171 -15.21 10.57 3.17
C SER A 171 -16.30 9.76 3.89
N GLN A 172 -17.56 10.18 3.82
CA GLN A 172 -18.68 9.41 4.39
C GLN A 172 -18.92 8.12 3.59
N ARG A 173 -18.93 8.19 2.26
CA ARG A 173 -19.03 6.99 1.40
C ARG A 173 -17.90 6.00 1.69
N TYR A 174 -16.66 6.48 1.79
CA TYR A 174 -15.50 5.68 2.18
C TYR A 174 -15.71 4.94 3.50
N LYS A 175 -16.16 5.63 4.54
CA LYS A 175 -16.46 5.02 5.85
C LYS A 175 -17.53 3.93 5.75
N LYS A 176 -18.59 4.17 4.96
CA LYS A 176 -19.68 3.19 4.75
C LYS A 176 -19.20 1.98 3.96
N THR A 177 -18.34 2.18 2.96
CA THR A 177 -17.73 1.08 2.20
C THR A 177 -16.80 0.24 3.09
N ILE A 178 -16.01 0.87 3.95
CA ILE A 178 -15.20 0.14 4.95
C ILE A 178 -16.07 -0.70 5.91
N GLN A 179 -17.21 -0.17 6.36
CA GLN A 179 -18.15 -0.94 7.18
C GLN A 179 -18.73 -2.14 6.43
N TYR A 180 -19.02 -1.95 5.15
CA TYR A 180 -19.48 -3.02 4.28
C TYR A 180 -18.39 -4.08 4.04
N PHE A 181 -17.16 -3.65 3.79
CA PHE A 181 -16.01 -4.56 3.70
C PHE A 181 -15.83 -5.40 4.95
N ASP A 182 -15.93 -4.79 6.12
CA ASP A 182 -15.79 -5.51 7.37
C ASP A 182 -16.81 -6.64 7.52
N MET A 183 -18.03 -6.43 7.02
CA MET A 183 -19.06 -7.48 6.98
C MET A 183 -18.68 -8.61 6.01
N LEU A 184 -18.21 -8.27 4.80
CA LEU A 184 -17.83 -9.25 3.78
C LEU A 184 -16.60 -10.04 4.19
N PHE A 185 -15.55 -9.36 4.65
CA PHE A 185 -14.35 -10.02 5.17
C PHE A 185 -14.67 -10.92 6.37
N GLY A 186 -15.66 -10.55 7.18
CA GLY A 186 -16.17 -11.43 8.25
C GLY A 186 -16.64 -12.78 7.74
N ILE A 187 -17.15 -12.87 6.50
CA ILE A 187 -17.51 -14.16 5.87
C ILE A 187 -16.26 -15.01 5.64
N LEU A 188 -15.22 -14.41 5.02
CA LEU A 188 -13.95 -15.09 4.78
C LEU A 188 -13.27 -15.49 6.09
N TYR A 189 -13.21 -14.60 7.07
CA TYR A 189 -12.59 -14.89 8.37
C TYR A 189 -13.30 -16.05 9.10
N ASN A 190 -14.63 -16.09 9.09
CA ASN A 190 -15.40 -17.19 9.65
C ASN A 190 -15.15 -18.50 8.91
N TYR A 191 -15.03 -18.47 7.58
CA TYR A 191 -14.69 -19.64 6.79
C TYR A 191 -13.30 -20.17 7.20
N ILE A 192 -12.31 -19.30 7.31
CA ILE A 192 -10.94 -19.66 7.69
C ILE A 192 -10.89 -20.24 9.10
N GLU A 193 -11.49 -19.57 10.09
CA GLU A 193 -11.48 -20.04 11.48
C GLU A 193 -12.17 -21.39 11.68
N ARG A 194 -13.11 -21.76 10.80
CA ARG A 194 -13.78 -23.07 10.84
C ARG A 194 -12.98 -24.20 10.21
N ASN A 195 -12.14 -23.90 9.24
CA ASN A 195 -11.50 -24.89 8.40
C ASN A 195 -10.00 -25.02 8.66
N TYR A 196 -9.36 -24.00 9.23
CA TYR A 196 -7.90 -23.94 9.42
C TYR A 196 -7.54 -23.54 10.85
N LYS A 197 -6.40 -24.06 11.32
CA LYS A 197 -5.74 -23.59 12.56
C LYS A 197 -4.70 -22.53 12.21
N ASP A 198 -4.34 -21.69 13.18
CA ASP A 198 -3.38 -20.62 12.98
C ASP A 198 -1.99 -21.12 12.53
N ASN A 199 -1.59 -22.33 12.88
CA ASN A 199 -0.32 -22.93 12.43
C ASN A 199 -0.36 -23.52 11.01
N GLU A 200 -1.52 -23.50 10.33
CA GLU A 200 -1.72 -24.01 8.97
C GLU A 200 -1.84 -22.87 7.94
N ILE A 201 -1.90 -21.63 8.39
CA ILE A 201 -2.16 -20.46 7.55
C ILE A 201 -1.25 -19.30 7.90
N VAL A 202 -1.04 -18.39 6.94
CA VAL A 202 -0.60 -17.02 7.15
C VAL A 202 -1.53 -16.12 6.35
N ILE A 203 -2.14 -15.14 7.01
CA ILE A 203 -3.03 -14.18 6.37
C ILE A 203 -2.53 -12.79 6.68
N SER A 204 -2.49 -11.94 5.66
CA SER A 204 -2.25 -10.52 5.79
C SER A 204 -3.38 -9.70 5.18
N LEU A 205 -3.67 -8.56 5.80
CA LEU A 205 -4.52 -7.53 5.25
C LEU A 205 -3.73 -6.22 5.21
N PHE A 206 -3.66 -5.60 4.05
CA PHE A 206 -2.98 -4.34 3.86
C PHE A 206 -3.74 -3.43 2.89
N ALA A 207 -3.44 -2.13 2.93
CA ALA A 207 -3.85 -1.19 1.90
C ALA A 207 -2.61 -0.67 1.17
N ASP A 208 -2.76 -0.37 -0.10
CA ASP A 208 -1.68 0.15 -0.95
C ASP A 208 -1.31 1.59 -0.57
N HIS A 209 -2.29 2.47 -0.40
CA HIS A 209 -2.17 3.87 0.03
C HIS A 209 -3.50 4.39 0.58
N GLY A 210 -3.52 5.62 1.09
CA GLY A 210 -4.73 6.35 1.43
C GLY A 210 -5.26 7.18 0.25
N GLN A 211 -6.29 7.99 0.48
CA GLN A 211 -7.01 8.71 -0.57
C GLN A 211 -6.86 10.24 -0.46
N GLY A 212 -6.65 10.92 -1.60
CA GLY A 212 -6.46 12.38 -1.64
C GLY A 212 -7.66 13.18 -1.12
N TYR A 213 -8.88 12.68 -1.29
CA TYR A 213 -10.10 13.31 -0.77
C TYR A 213 -10.27 13.17 0.75
N LEU A 214 -9.43 12.39 1.43
CA LEU A 214 -9.36 12.32 2.89
C LEU A 214 -8.40 13.33 3.49
N VAL A 215 -7.51 13.93 2.68
CA VAL A 215 -6.50 14.88 3.13
C VAL A 215 -7.12 16.26 3.27
N PRO A 216 -7.19 16.86 4.47
CA PRO A 216 -7.68 18.21 4.69
C PRO A 216 -6.89 19.25 3.87
N ASN A 217 -7.57 20.32 3.42
CA ASN A 217 -6.96 21.34 2.54
C ASN A 217 -5.82 22.13 3.18
N ASP A 218 -5.75 22.15 4.51
CA ASP A 218 -4.69 22.80 5.29
C ASP A 218 -3.48 21.91 5.56
N LYS A 219 -3.53 20.63 5.12
CA LYS A 219 -2.42 19.67 5.23
C LYS A 219 -1.69 19.46 3.92
N HIS A 220 -0.46 18.98 4.03
CA HIS A 220 0.29 18.54 2.86
C HIS A 220 -0.36 17.33 2.21
N PHE A 221 -0.27 17.23 0.87
CA PHE A 221 -0.83 16.13 0.08
C PHE A 221 -0.35 14.74 0.54
N LEU A 222 0.93 14.61 0.93
CA LEU A 222 1.50 13.38 1.47
C LEU A 222 1.39 13.27 3.00
N SER A 223 0.45 13.96 3.63
CA SER A 223 0.21 13.77 5.06
C SER A 223 -0.23 12.33 5.38
N LYS A 224 -0.20 11.96 6.66
CA LYS A 224 -0.52 10.61 7.13
C LYS A 224 -1.91 10.09 6.70
N GLU A 225 -2.85 10.97 6.42
CA GLU A 225 -4.17 10.63 5.88
C GLU A 225 -4.07 9.96 4.50
N ARG A 226 -2.99 10.22 3.77
CA ARG A 226 -2.67 9.63 2.47
C ARG A 226 -1.68 8.48 2.56
N THR A 227 -0.70 8.59 3.45
CA THR A 227 0.48 7.71 3.44
C THR A 227 0.43 6.57 4.45
N LYS A 228 -0.37 6.72 5.53
CA LYS A 228 -0.52 5.71 6.57
C LYS A 228 -1.55 4.67 6.18
N VAL A 229 -1.16 3.40 6.21
CA VAL A 229 -1.96 2.28 5.68
C VAL A 229 -2.29 1.23 6.73
N ALA A 230 -3.36 0.47 6.50
CA ALA A 230 -3.66 -0.75 7.25
C ALA A 230 -2.59 -1.82 6.96
N PHE A 231 -2.15 -2.54 7.99
CA PHE A 231 -1.12 -3.56 7.85
C PHE A 231 -1.22 -4.55 9.01
N MET A 232 -1.74 -5.75 8.72
CA MET A 232 -2.10 -6.72 9.74
C MET A 232 -1.74 -8.13 9.29
N PHE A 233 -1.36 -8.98 10.25
CA PHE A 233 -0.95 -10.36 10.02
C PHE A 233 -1.53 -11.29 11.06
N ARG A 234 -1.92 -12.50 10.66
CA ARG A 234 -2.32 -13.58 11.55
C ARG A 234 -1.90 -14.92 10.97
N GLY A 235 -1.57 -15.87 11.82
CA GLY A 235 -1.29 -17.25 11.44
C GLY A 235 0.02 -17.78 11.98
N SER A 236 0.61 -18.71 11.27
CA SER A 236 1.84 -19.39 11.68
C SER A 236 3.00 -18.40 11.86
N ASN A 237 3.73 -18.51 12.96
CA ASN A 237 4.85 -17.66 13.32
C ASN A 237 4.51 -16.16 13.50
N VAL A 238 3.23 -15.83 13.70
CA VAL A 238 2.77 -14.45 13.97
C VAL A 238 2.39 -14.34 15.44
N ASP A 239 3.08 -13.46 16.17
CA ASP A 239 2.77 -13.17 17.58
C ASP A 239 1.49 -12.34 17.73
N GLU A 240 0.76 -12.57 18.83
CA GLU A 240 -0.38 -11.71 19.20
C GLU A 240 0.14 -10.42 19.85
N LYS A 241 0.07 -9.30 19.09
CA LYS A 241 0.47 -7.97 19.57
C LYS A 241 -0.05 -6.82 18.72
N ILE A 242 -0.07 -5.64 19.31
CA ILE A 242 -0.20 -4.36 18.59
C ILE A 242 1.19 -3.72 18.56
N SER A 243 1.70 -3.44 17.36
CA SER A 243 3.00 -2.79 17.15
C SER A 243 2.80 -1.37 16.65
N ASP A 244 3.43 -0.42 17.29
CA ASP A 244 3.52 0.99 16.86
C ASP A 244 4.87 1.32 16.20
N GLU A 245 5.71 0.31 15.96
CA GLU A 245 6.96 0.43 15.23
C GLU A 245 6.74 1.04 13.85
N ILE A 246 7.62 1.95 13.42
CA ILE A 246 7.60 2.49 12.06
C ILE A 246 7.92 1.39 11.06
N ILE A 247 6.99 1.12 10.16
CA ILE A 247 7.10 0.13 9.10
C ILE A 247 6.91 0.82 7.75
N SER A 248 7.71 0.44 6.76
CA SER A 248 7.50 0.77 5.35
C SER A 248 6.79 -0.37 4.64
N THR A 249 5.96 -0.09 3.64
CA THR A 249 5.35 -1.15 2.84
C THR A 249 6.36 -2.01 2.08
N ALA A 250 7.59 -1.52 1.86
CA ALA A 250 8.71 -2.33 1.35
C ALA A 250 9.09 -3.51 2.28
N ASP A 251 8.76 -3.40 3.55
CA ASP A 251 9.05 -4.43 4.56
C ASP A 251 8.11 -5.65 4.44
N TYR A 252 7.05 -5.56 3.62
CA TYR A 252 6.08 -6.63 3.42
C TYR A 252 6.73 -7.90 2.85
N LEU A 253 7.53 -7.78 1.80
CA LEU A 253 8.21 -8.92 1.19
C LEU A 253 9.07 -9.69 2.21
N PRO A 254 10.02 -9.06 2.95
CA PRO A 254 10.80 -9.78 3.94
C PRO A 254 9.95 -10.33 5.12
N ILE A 255 8.86 -9.67 5.51
CA ILE A 255 7.93 -10.20 6.51
C ILE A 255 7.29 -11.50 6.00
N MET A 256 6.65 -11.49 4.83
CA MET A 256 6.00 -12.66 4.26
C MET A 256 6.97 -13.81 4.03
N CYS A 257 8.16 -13.53 3.51
CA CYS A 257 9.21 -14.54 3.34
C CYS A 257 9.63 -15.14 4.70
N LYS A 258 9.77 -14.32 5.74
CA LYS A 258 10.08 -14.79 7.10
C LYS A 258 8.99 -15.70 7.65
N LEU A 259 7.71 -15.33 7.49
CA LEU A 259 6.57 -16.11 7.97
C LEU A 259 6.43 -17.45 7.21
N CYS A 260 6.84 -17.50 5.95
CA CYS A 260 6.86 -18.70 5.11
C CYS A 260 8.20 -19.47 5.15
N ASP A 261 9.12 -19.11 6.05
CA ASP A 261 10.47 -19.72 6.16
C ASP A 261 11.24 -19.71 4.82
N ILE A 262 11.29 -18.53 4.19
CA ILE A 262 12.00 -18.26 2.94
C ILE A 262 13.14 -17.29 3.22
N GLN A 263 14.32 -17.57 2.67
CA GLN A 263 15.48 -16.68 2.78
C GLN A 263 15.41 -15.58 1.72
N VAL A 264 15.73 -14.35 2.15
CA VAL A 264 15.72 -13.14 1.31
C VAL A 264 17.14 -12.60 1.19
N ASP A 265 17.49 -12.14 0.00
CA ASP A 265 18.72 -11.39 -0.25
C ASP A 265 18.49 -9.89 0.06
N TYR A 266 18.82 -9.49 1.27
CA TYR A 266 18.62 -8.13 1.75
C TYR A 266 19.51 -7.08 1.05
N GLU A 267 20.52 -7.49 0.29
CA GLU A 267 21.35 -6.56 -0.49
C GLU A 267 20.61 -6.06 -1.75
N LYS A 268 19.57 -6.76 -2.16
CA LYS A 268 18.79 -6.45 -3.39
C LYS A 268 17.50 -5.69 -3.15
N ILE A 269 17.11 -5.46 -1.90
CA ILE A 269 15.84 -4.83 -1.56
C ILE A 269 16.03 -3.66 -0.59
N ASN A 270 15.09 -2.73 -0.55
CA ASN A 270 15.04 -1.64 0.42
C ASN A 270 14.28 -2.04 1.70
N GLY A 271 13.44 -3.05 1.59
CA GLY A 271 12.71 -3.63 2.72
C GLY A 271 13.63 -4.29 3.74
N ARG A 272 13.22 -4.29 4.98
CA ARG A 272 13.92 -4.94 6.08
C ARG A 272 12.92 -5.61 7.02
N LEU A 273 13.39 -6.57 7.78
CA LEU A 273 12.55 -7.23 8.77
C LEU A 273 12.39 -6.31 9.99
N PRO A 274 11.14 -5.89 10.34
CA PRO A 274 10.89 -5.09 11.55
C PRO A 274 11.18 -5.86 12.83
N LEU A 275 11.46 -5.15 13.95
CA LEU A 275 11.64 -5.78 15.27
C LEU A 275 10.45 -6.64 15.66
N SER A 276 9.24 -6.18 15.34
CA SER A 276 8.00 -6.89 15.59
C SER A 276 7.88 -8.24 14.85
N PHE A 277 8.72 -8.50 13.87
CA PHE A 277 8.81 -9.79 13.13
C PHE A 277 10.17 -10.47 13.28
N GLY A 278 10.95 -10.08 14.30
CA GLY A 278 12.24 -10.69 14.62
C GLY A 278 13.43 -10.04 13.91
N GLY A 279 13.28 -8.83 13.42
CA GLY A 279 14.38 -8.01 12.91
C GLY A 279 15.35 -7.54 14.01
N GLU A 280 16.47 -6.99 13.61
CA GLU A 280 17.54 -6.57 14.55
C GLU A 280 17.60 -5.06 14.79
N LYS A 281 17.01 -4.27 13.89
CA LYS A 281 17.12 -2.80 13.90
C LYS A 281 15.78 -2.12 13.71
N GLU A 282 15.50 -1.18 14.58
CA GLU A 282 14.36 -0.30 14.50
C GLU A 282 14.47 0.67 13.31
N ARG A 283 13.35 0.90 12.59
CA ARG A 283 13.24 1.94 11.58
C ARG A 283 12.97 3.28 12.26
N LYS A 284 13.74 4.30 11.93
CA LYS A 284 13.58 5.64 12.53
C LYS A 284 12.65 6.54 11.73
N TYR A 285 12.43 6.25 10.46
CA TYR A 285 11.49 6.93 9.57
C TYR A 285 11.13 6.05 8.38
N ALA A 286 9.97 6.28 7.80
CA ALA A 286 9.56 5.72 6.50
C ALA A 286 9.36 6.86 5.51
N ILE A 287 9.79 6.67 4.26
CA ILE A 287 9.66 7.67 3.20
C ILE A 287 8.53 7.28 2.27
N THR A 288 7.66 8.24 1.98
CA THR A 288 6.67 8.17 0.91
C THR A 288 7.02 9.22 -0.13
N GLU A 289 6.95 8.86 -1.41
CA GLU A 289 7.28 9.72 -2.54
C GLU A 289 6.12 9.83 -3.51
N SER A 290 5.96 11.03 -4.06
CA SER A 290 5.09 11.32 -5.20
C SER A 290 5.95 11.72 -6.38
N ILE A 291 5.89 10.90 -7.42
CA ILE A 291 6.64 11.09 -8.65
C ILE A 291 5.74 10.76 -9.84
N HIS A 292 5.37 11.77 -10.60
CA HIS A 292 4.53 11.64 -11.80
C HIS A 292 5.09 12.52 -12.92
N PRO A 293 5.18 12.02 -14.15
CA PRO A 293 5.53 12.83 -15.30
C PRO A 293 4.60 14.05 -15.44
N GLY A 294 5.20 15.23 -15.55
CA GLY A 294 4.48 16.50 -15.64
C GLY A 294 3.99 17.08 -14.31
N ASP A 295 4.23 16.42 -13.18
CA ASP A 295 3.97 16.94 -11.84
C ASP A 295 5.30 17.20 -11.07
N LYS A 296 5.22 17.89 -9.96
CA LYS A 296 6.36 18.20 -9.09
C LYS A 296 6.71 16.99 -8.24
N TYR A 297 8.00 16.69 -8.11
CA TYR A 297 8.45 15.71 -7.12
C TYR A 297 8.23 16.24 -5.70
N CYS A 298 7.64 15.43 -4.85
CA CYS A 298 7.59 15.67 -3.42
C CYS A 298 7.75 14.35 -2.64
N ALA A 299 8.27 14.48 -1.41
CA ALA A 299 8.46 13.35 -0.52
C ALA A 299 8.16 13.73 0.94
N VAL A 300 7.84 12.74 1.76
CA VAL A 300 7.72 12.89 3.20
C VAL A 300 8.47 11.78 3.92
N ALA A 301 9.22 12.14 4.95
CA ALA A 301 9.79 11.22 5.91
C ALA A 301 8.92 11.23 7.18
N ASN A 302 8.23 10.14 7.43
CA ASN A 302 7.37 9.93 8.59
C ASN A 302 8.19 9.33 9.72
N ALA A 303 8.38 10.04 10.82
CA ALA A 303 9.06 9.60 12.03
C ALA A 303 8.07 9.50 13.21
N ASP A 304 8.54 9.02 14.37
CA ASP A 304 7.66 8.85 15.54
C ASP A 304 7.06 10.17 16.02
N ASP A 305 7.82 11.24 16.08
CA ASP A 305 7.41 12.50 16.67
C ASP A 305 7.17 13.63 15.67
N TYR A 306 7.52 13.42 14.39
CA TYR A 306 7.45 14.47 13.37
C TYR A 306 7.33 13.91 11.95
N GLU A 307 6.95 14.79 11.04
CA GLU A 307 6.92 14.58 9.59
C GLU A 307 7.81 15.63 8.94
N ILE A 308 8.73 15.23 8.07
CA ILE A 308 9.59 16.16 7.30
C ILE A 308 9.26 16.00 5.82
N TYR A 309 8.98 17.13 5.17
CA TYR A 309 8.60 17.22 3.76
C TYR A 309 9.75 17.77 2.93
N PHE A 310 9.84 17.25 1.70
CA PHE A 310 10.69 17.79 0.62
C PHE A 310 9.80 18.10 -0.57
N ASP A 311 9.76 19.37 -0.98
CA ASP A 311 8.97 19.84 -2.12
C ASP A 311 9.89 20.49 -3.14
N ASN A 312 9.96 19.91 -4.35
CA ASN A 312 10.62 20.53 -5.50
C ASN A 312 9.61 21.32 -6.34
N GLN A 313 10.05 22.36 -7.06
CA GLN A 313 9.17 23.16 -7.92
C GLN A 313 9.30 22.83 -9.41
N ALA A 314 10.36 22.16 -9.84
CA ALA A 314 10.47 21.69 -11.21
C ALA A 314 9.55 20.48 -11.46
N LEU A 315 9.11 20.35 -12.71
CA LEU A 315 8.30 19.22 -13.15
C LEU A 315 9.19 18.01 -13.42
N THR A 316 8.66 16.85 -13.17
CA THR A 316 9.28 15.56 -13.46
C THR A 316 9.11 15.23 -14.95
N ASP A 317 10.13 14.74 -15.61
CA ASP A 317 10.08 14.23 -17.00
C ASP A 317 9.48 12.80 -17.07
N GLU A 318 9.42 12.26 -18.30
CA GLU A 318 8.86 10.92 -18.54
C GLU A 318 9.72 9.79 -17.95
N GLU A 319 11.00 10.03 -17.70
CA GLU A 319 11.91 9.07 -17.06
C GLU A 319 12.03 9.24 -15.55
N GLY A 320 11.22 10.11 -14.95
CA GLY A 320 11.22 10.35 -13.50
C GLY A 320 12.36 11.23 -13.02
N ARG A 321 12.97 12.03 -13.92
CA ARG A 321 14.05 12.96 -13.60
C ARG A 321 13.52 14.38 -13.50
N PHE A 322 14.21 15.23 -12.75
CA PHE A 322 13.83 16.62 -12.54
C PHE A 322 15.04 17.49 -12.18
N GLU A 323 14.94 18.77 -12.50
CA GLU A 323 15.87 19.78 -11.99
C GLU A 323 15.56 20.10 -10.53
N LEU A 324 16.57 20.48 -9.75
CA LEU A 324 16.35 21.05 -8.42
C LEU A 324 16.06 22.56 -8.58
N LYS A 325 14.81 22.94 -8.32
CA LYS A 325 14.36 24.31 -8.47
C LYS A 325 13.50 24.74 -7.27
N ASP A 326 13.94 25.79 -6.60
CA ASP A 326 13.21 26.40 -5.48
C ASP A 326 12.64 25.36 -4.49
N TYR A 327 13.40 24.28 -4.24
CA TYR A 327 12.98 23.21 -3.34
C TYR A 327 12.95 23.70 -1.89
N LYS A 328 12.14 23.04 -1.08
CA LYS A 328 11.99 23.34 0.35
C LYS A 328 12.05 22.07 1.16
N VAL A 329 12.72 22.15 2.32
CA VAL A 329 12.64 21.16 3.38
C VAL A 329 12.03 21.80 4.61
N TYR A 330 10.96 21.23 5.12
CA TYR A 330 10.23 21.75 6.28
C TYR A 330 9.49 20.60 6.96
N GLY A 331 8.96 20.84 8.13
CA GLY A 331 8.24 19.77 8.82
C GLY A 331 7.40 20.24 9.99
N TYR A 332 6.68 19.28 10.55
CA TYR A 332 5.78 19.50 11.67
C TYR A 332 5.97 18.41 12.73
N TYR A 333 5.92 18.80 13.98
CA TYR A 333 5.75 17.85 15.09
C TYR A 333 4.33 17.27 15.10
N LYS A 334 4.12 16.17 15.83
CA LYS A 334 2.80 15.52 15.95
C LYS A 334 1.68 16.45 16.47
N ASP A 335 2.02 17.47 17.22
CA ASP A 335 1.09 18.49 17.71
C ASP A 335 0.73 19.57 16.67
N GLY A 336 1.32 19.50 15.47
CA GLY A 336 1.11 20.41 14.36
C GLY A 336 2.00 21.68 14.42
N THR A 337 2.91 21.80 15.39
CA THR A 337 3.84 22.92 15.45
C THR A 337 4.95 22.76 14.41
N ASN A 338 5.40 23.89 13.83
CA ASN A 338 6.50 23.89 12.87
C ASN A 338 7.81 23.44 13.51
N ILE A 339 8.62 22.73 12.76
CA ILE A 339 9.98 22.39 13.14
C ILE A 339 10.88 23.57 12.79
N GLU A 340 11.46 24.18 13.82
CA GLU A 340 12.45 25.27 13.69
C GLU A 340 13.89 24.76 13.92
N ASP A 341 14.06 23.48 14.31
CA ASP A 341 15.37 22.85 14.50
C ASP A 341 16.07 22.68 13.14
N LYS A 342 16.97 23.62 12.84
CA LYS A 342 17.74 23.63 11.60
C LYS A 342 18.61 22.38 11.46
N ALA A 343 19.20 21.85 12.53
CA ALA A 343 20.06 20.68 12.45
C ALA A 343 19.25 19.43 12.05
N LEU A 344 18.00 19.34 12.52
CA LEU A 344 17.07 18.27 12.11
C LEU A 344 16.70 18.42 10.64
N LEU A 345 16.35 19.62 10.18
CA LEU A 345 15.99 19.87 8.78
C LEU A 345 17.18 19.61 7.84
N ASP A 346 18.38 20.09 8.16
CA ASP A 346 19.61 19.85 7.38
C ASP A 346 19.95 18.34 7.30
N LYS A 347 19.71 17.59 8.37
CA LYS A 347 19.86 16.12 8.36
C LYS A 347 18.93 15.45 7.34
N TYR A 348 17.66 15.83 7.32
CA TYR A 348 16.69 15.25 6.38
C TYR A 348 16.87 15.75 4.95
N GLU A 349 17.29 17.00 4.77
CA GLU A 349 17.71 17.52 3.46
C GLU A 349 18.79 16.61 2.86
N LYS A 350 19.82 16.31 3.62
CA LYS A 350 20.87 15.37 3.18
C LYS A 350 20.32 14.00 2.81
N ILE A 351 19.42 13.44 3.60
CA ILE A 351 18.78 12.14 3.33
C ILE A 351 18.01 12.18 2.00
N PHE A 352 17.19 13.21 1.78
CA PHE A 352 16.45 13.37 0.53
C PHE A 352 17.39 13.58 -0.67
N MET A 353 18.40 14.40 -0.54
CA MET A 353 19.37 14.67 -1.61
C MET A 353 20.17 13.43 -1.99
N GLU A 354 20.60 12.62 -1.02
CA GLU A 354 21.26 11.34 -1.29
C GLU A 354 20.32 10.37 -2.02
N ARG A 355 19.04 10.36 -1.64
CA ARG A 355 18.04 9.48 -2.21
C ARG A 355 17.70 9.81 -3.67
N ILE A 356 17.58 11.08 -4.01
CA ILE A 356 17.21 11.55 -5.36
C ILE A 356 18.40 11.78 -6.28
N ALA A 357 19.63 11.52 -5.84
CA ALA A 357 20.86 11.91 -6.55
C ALA A 357 20.91 11.42 -8.03
N GLU A 358 20.38 10.23 -8.31
CA GLU A 358 20.35 9.65 -9.66
C GLU A 358 19.20 10.20 -10.53
N HIS A 359 18.25 10.95 -9.92
CA HIS A 359 17.07 11.51 -10.59
C HIS A 359 17.19 13.01 -10.86
N VAL A 360 18.21 13.65 -10.31
CA VAL A 360 18.45 15.07 -10.52
C VAL A 360 19.22 15.31 -11.81
N ILE A 361 18.65 16.13 -12.69
CA ILE A 361 19.32 16.64 -13.88
C ILE A 361 20.19 17.83 -13.44
N TYR A 362 21.47 17.75 -13.74
CA TYR A 362 22.42 18.87 -13.56
C TYR A 362 22.69 19.48 -14.94
N ASP A 363 22.56 20.80 -15.05
CA ASP A 363 22.93 21.58 -16.25
C ASP A 363 24.43 21.50 -16.58
#